data_4118d3d975344c3a2ed57ed704846d24
#
_entry.id   4118d3d975344c3a2ed57ed704846d24
#
_cell.length_a   1.000
_cell.length_b   1.000
_cell.length_c   1.000
_cell.angle_alpha   90.00
_cell.angle_beta   90.00
_cell.angle_gamma   90.00
#
_symmetry.space_group_name_H-M   'P 1'
#
loop_
_entity.id
_entity.type
_entity.pdbx_description
1 polymer ?
#
loop_
_entity_poly.entity_id
_entity_poly.type
_entity_poly.pdbx_seq_one_letter_code
_entity_poly.pdbx_strand_id
1 'polypeptide(L)'
;MGGKSCFFIGHREASEEIYPALYTAVKQHIAEYGVTEFIVGHYGGFDRLAASAVKEARRFYPEVKLILLLPYHPAERPISTPDEFDDTFYPPGMESVPRKIAIVRANRYVVDCVDYLIAYAWH
;
A
#
# COMPACT_ATOMS: atom_id res chain seq x y z
N MET A 1 21.17 3.71 -3.27
CA MET A 1 20.12 3.98 -4.24
C MET A 1 18.92 3.16 -3.96
N GLY A 2 17.84 3.81 -3.76
CA GLY A 2 16.59 3.14 -3.54
C GLY A 2 16.02 2.54 -4.82
N GLY A 3 15.25 1.50 -4.69
CA GLY A 3 14.46 0.99 -5.77
C GLY A 3 13.25 1.89 -6.01
N LYS A 4 12.35 1.42 -6.84
CA LYS A 4 11.13 2.15 -7.14
C LYS A 4 10.02 1.75 -6.18
N SER A 5 9.05 2.63 -6.01
CA SER A 5 7.92 2.40 -5.11
C SER A 5 6.60 2.35 -5.86
N CYS A 6 5.65 1.62 -5.29
CA CYS A 6 4.32 1.43 -5.86
C CYS A 6 3.28 1.54 -4.75
N PHE A 7 2.16 2.18 -5.05
CA PHE A 7 1.05 2.31 -4.12
C PHE A 7 -0.18 1.64 -4.71
N PHE A 8 -1.02 1.12 -3.83
CA PHE A 8 -2.29 0.49 -4.22
C PHE A 8 -3.45 1.40 -3.88
N ILE A 9 -4.36 1.58 -4.82
CA ILE A 9 -5.57 2.35 -4.57
C ILE A 9 -6.76 1.64 -5.22
N GLY A 10 -7.84 1.44 -4.46
CA GLY A 10 -9.00 0.75 -4.97
C GLY A 10 -10.17 0.78 -4.01
N HIS A 11 -11.23 0.11 -4.40
CA HIS A 11 -12.47 0.08 -3.63
C HIS A 11 -12.31 -0.70 -2.34
N ARG A 12 -13.03 -0.25 -1.30
CA ARG A 12 -13.11 -0.96 -0.04
C ARG A 12 -13.68 -2.36 -0.23
N GLU A 13 -14.65 -2.48 -1.13
CA GLU A 13 -15.32 -3.74 -1.41
C GLU A 13 -14.73 -4.36 -2.65
N ALA A 14 -13.66 -5.09 -2.47
CA ALA A 14 -13.01 -5.80 -3.55
C ALA A 14 -13.24 -7.30 -3.36
N SER A 15 -13.69 -7.96 -4.41
CA SER A 15 -13.89 -9.40 -4.40
C SER A 15 -12.55 -10.13 -4.50
N GLU A 16 -12.45 -11.28 -3.86
CA GLU A 16 -11.27 -12.12 -3.96
C GLU A 16 -11.01 -12.58 -5.40
N GLU A 17 -12.00 -12.46 -6.27
CA GLU A 17 -11.84 -12.83 -7.68
C GLU A 17 -10.77 -12.02 -8.38
N ILE A 18 -10.45 -10.81 -7.88
CA ILE A 18 -9.41 -9.98 -8.49
C ILE A 18 -8.00 -10.40 -8.06
N TYR A 19 -7.88 -11.29 -7.08
CA TYR A 19 -6.58 -11.61 -6.51
C TYR A 19 -5.57 -12.14 -7.54
N PRO A 20 -5.93 -13.07 -8.44
CA PRO A 20 -4.95 -13.54 -9.43
C PRO A 20 -4.39 -12.43 -10.31
N ALA A 21 -5.24 -11.52 -10.77
CA ALA A 21 -4.79 -10.38 -11.57
C ALA A 21 -3.93 -9.43 -10.75
N LEU A 22 -4.29 -9.21 -9.50
CA LEU A 22 -3.54 -8.35 -8.59
C LEU A 22 -2.16 -8.93 -8.33
N TYR A 23 -2.07 -10.21 -8.06
CA TYR A 23 -0.81 -10.90 -7.83
C TYR A 23 0.09 -10.83 -9.07
N THR A 24 -0.50 -11.03 -10.25
CA THR A 24 0.23 -10.92 -11.50
C THR A 24 0.80 -9.50 -11.67
N ALA A 25 -0.01 -8.49 -11.37
CA ALA A 25 0.43 -7.09 -11.45
C ALA A 25 1.58 -6.81 -10.49
N VAL A 26 1.51 -7.33 -9.27
CA VAL A 26 2.59 -7.16 -8.30
C VAL A 26 3.90 -7.77 -8.83
N LYS A 27 3.84 -9.00 -9.32
CA LYS A 27 5.03 -9.65 -9.85
C LYS A 27 5.60 -8.91 -11.05
N GLN A 28 4.73 -8.41 -11.92
CA GLN A 28 5.16 -7.65 -13.08
C GLN A 28 5.90 -6.38 -12.66
N HIS A 29 5.37 -5.66 -11.68
CA HIS A 29 6.04 -4.45 -11.20
C HIS A 29 7.40 -4.74 -10.60
N ILE A 30 7.54 -5.86 -9.91
CA ILE A 30 8.83 -6.26 -9.36
C ILE A 30 9.81 -6.63 -10.49
N ALA A 31 9.38 -7.55 -11.36
CA ALA A 31 10.28 -8.15 -12.34
C ALA A 31 10.61 -7.22 -13.50
N GLU A 32 9.62 -6.44 -13.98
CA GLU A 32 9.80 -5.62 -15.17
C GLU A 32 10.11 -4.17 -14.87
N TYR A 33 9.57 -3.62 -13.77
CA TYR A 33 9.73 -2.20 -13.46
C TYR A 33 10.66 -1.93 -12.30
N GLY A 34 11.15 -2.96 -11.63
CA GLY A 34 12.14 -2.79 -10.57
C GLY A 34 11.57 -2.25 -9.27
N VAL A 35 10.28 -2.46 -9.01
CA VAL A 35 9.67 -2.02 -7.76
C VAL A 35 10.20 -2.86 -6.60
N THR A 36 10.66 -2.17 -5.55
CA THR A 36 11.18 -2.82 -4.34
C THR A 36 10.39 -2.46 -3.10
N GLU A 37 9.51 -1.45 -3.16
CA GLU A 37 8.71 -1.02 -2.02
C GLU A 37 7.26 -0.89 -2.43
N PHE A 38 6.38 -1.57 -1.71
CA PHE A 38 4.94 -1.48 -1.92
C PHE A 38 4.29 -0.86 -0.70
N ILE A 39 3.49 0.19 -0.92
CA ILE A 39 2.79 0.89 0.15
C ILE A 39 1.31 0.54 0.04
N VAL A 40 0.71 0.11 1.16
CA VAL A 40 -0.71 -0.23 1.20
C VAL A 40 -1.37 0.52 2.35
N GLY A 41 -2.66 0.86 2.16
CA GLY A 41 -3.47 1.39 3.23
C GLY A 41 -3.99 0.29 4.13
N HIS A 42 -4.89 0.68 5.04
CA HIS A 42 -5.39 -0.23 6.07
C HIS A 42 -6.93 -0.29 6.10
N TYR A 43 -7.59 0.24 5.07
CA TYR A 43 -9.01 0.56 5.17
C TYR A 43 -9.88 -0.07 4.09
N GLY A 44 -9.76 -1.35 3.86
CA GLY A 44 -10.70 -2.00 2.97
C GLY A 44 -10.21 -3.32 2.43
N GLY A 45 -11.11 -3.97 1.67
CA GLY A 45 -10.83 -5.29 1.11
C GLY A 45 -9.72 -5.27 0.08
N PHE A 46 -9.67 -4.22 -0.74
CA PHE A 46 -8.61 -4.13 -1.73
C PHE A 46 -7.24 -4.01 -1.08
N ASP A 47 -7.13 -3.19 -0.03
CA ASP A 47 -5.85 -3.05 0.69
C ASP A 47 -5.39 -4.38 1.27
N ARG A 48 -6.33 -5.16 1.82
CA ARG A 48 -6.00 -6.46 2.39
C ARG A 48 -5.53 -7.43 1.33
N LEU A 49 -6.19 -7.45 0.17
CA LEU A 49 -5.77 -8.31 -0.93
C LEU A 49 -4.42 -7.89 -1.47
N ALA A 50 -4.17 -6.58 -1.56
CA ALA A 50 -2.90 -6.05 -2.02
C ALA A 50 -1.76 -6.48 -1.08
N ALA A 51 -1.96 -6.35 0.23
CA ALA A 51 -0.96 -6.79 1.19
C ALA A 51 -0.68 -8.27 1.06
N SER A 52 -1.72 -9.09 0.88
CA SER A 52 -1.55 -10.53 0.69
C SER A 52 -0.76 -10.85 -0.56
N ALA A 53 -1.02 -10.12 -1.66
CA ALA A 53 -0.31 -10.34 -2.91
C ALA A 53 1.18 -10.02 -2.77
N VAL A 54 1.52 -8.94 -2.07
CA VAL A 54 2.92 -8.59 -1.84
C VAL A 54 3.60 -9.62 -0.95
N LYS A 55 2.93 -10.06 0.11
CA LYS A 55 3.48 -11.09 0.99
C LYS A 55 3.79 -12.37 0.23
N GLU A 56 2.89 -12.77 -0.66
CA GLU A 56 3.09 -13.97 -1.45
C GLU A 56 4.25 -13.80 -2.43
N ALA A 57 4.33 -12.65 -3.09
CA ALA A 57 5.40 -12.35 -4.02
C ALA A 57 6.77 -12.30 -3.33
N ARG A 58 6.81 -11.87 -2.07
CA ARG A 58 8.05 -11.79 -1.30
C ARG A 58 8.72 -13.14 -1.10
N ARG A 59 7.97 -14.22 -1.22
CA ARG A 59 8.55 -15.57 -1.13
C ARG A 59 9.54 -15.83 -2.25
N PHE A 60 9.39 -15.13 -3.39
CA PHE A 60 10.27 -15.27 -4.55
C PHE A 60 11.17 -14.05 -4.72
N TYR A 61 10.81 -12.92 -4.11
CA TYR A 61 11.55 -11.67 -4.20
C TYR A 61 11.75 -11.11 -2.79
N PRO A 62 12.65 -11.72 -2.00
CA PRO A 62 12.77 -11.39 -0.58
C PRO A 62 13.26 -9.98 -0.28
N GLU A 63 13.81 -9.28 -1.25
CA GLU A 63 14.26 -7.90 -1.07
C GLU A 63 13.10 -6.90 -1.09
N VAL A 64 11.91 -7.30 -1.50
CA VAL A 64 10.75 -6.42 -1.59
C VAL A 64 10.21 -6.10 -0.20
N LYS A 65 9.88 -4.81 0.04
CA LYS A 65 9.36 -4.34 1.31
C LYS A 65 7.89 -4.00 1.20
N LEU A 66 7.16 -4.29 2.26
CA LEU A 66 5.74 -3.97 2.40
C LEU A 66 5.60 -2.91 3.48
N ILE A 67 5.04 -1.76 3.13
CA ILE A 67 4.95 -0.60 4.03
C ILE A 67 3.49 -0.25 4.26
N LEU A 68 3.12 -0.05 5.51
CA LEU A 68 1.76 0.31 5.89
C LEU A 68 1.63 1.83 5.98
N LEU A 69 0.66 2.39 5.25
CA LEU A 69 0.38 3.83 5.28
C LEU A 69 -0.51 4.14 6.48
N LEU A 70 -0.07 5.09 7.29
CA LEU A 70 -0.81 5.54 8.47
C LEU A 70 -1.35 6.95 8.22
N PRO A 71 -2.67 7.14 8.20
CA PRO A 71 -3.25 8.49 8.06
C PRO A 71 -3.35 9.24 9.39
N TYR A 72 -3.19 8.52 10.52
CA TYR A 72 -3.26 9.10 11.85
C TYR A 72 -1.97 8.83 12.59
N HIS A 73 -1.56 9.78 13.43
CA HIS A 73 -0.36 9.59 14.23
C HIS A 73 -0.52 8.37 15.14
N PRO A 74 0.49 7.51 15.24
CA PRO A 74 0.38 6.30 16.07
C PRO A 74 0.07 6.58 17.53
N ALA A 75 0.46 7.74 18.05
CA ALA A 75 0.15 8.12 19.43
C ALA A 75 -1.33 8.44 19.62
N GLU A 76 -2.00 8.96 18.58
CA GLU A 76 -3.44 9.25 18.65
C GLU A 76 -4.29 8.01 18.42
N ARG A 77 -3.83 7.16 17.52
CA ARG A 77 -4.54 5.95 17.14
C ARG A 77 -3.55 4.81 16.99
N PRO A 78 -3.25 4.15 18.10
CA PRO A 78 -2.34 3.01 18.02
C PRO A 78 -2.92 1.94 17.09
N ILE A 79 -2.13 1.58 16.10
CA ILE A 79 -2.48 0.50 15.18
C ILE A 79 -1.47 -0.60 15.39
N SER A 80 -1.98 -1.79 15.69
CA SER A 80 -1.11 -2.95 15.78
C SER A 80 -0.60 -3.25 14.38
N THR A 81 0.69 -3.07 14.15
CA THR A 81 1.29 -3.37 12.85
C THR A 81 1.57 -4.85 12.79
N PRO A 82 0.95 -5.55 11.83
CA PRO A 82 1.24 -6.99 11.68
C PRO A 82 2.71 -7.23 11.38
N ASP A 83 3.22 -8.37 11.83
CA ASP A 83 4.63 -8.71 11.68
C ASP A 83 5.10 -8.76 10.22
N GLU A 84 4.17 -8.95 9.29
CA GLU A 84 4.51 -9.04 7.87
C GLU A 84 4.88 -7.70 7.25
N PHE A 85 4.57 -6.58 7.91
CA PHE A 85 4.95 -5.27 7.41
C PHE A 85 6.36 -4.94 7.86
N ASP A 86 7.15 -4.44 6.92
CA ASP A 86 8.54 -4.08 7.21
C ASP A 86 8.65 -2.71 7.85
N ASP A 87 7.69 -1.83 7.57
CA ASP A 87 7.74 -0.46 8.06
C ASP A 87 6.37 0.17 7.99
N THR A 88 6.25 1.35 8.59
CA THR A 88 5.06 2.19 8.49
C THR A 88 5.45 3.56 7.96
N PHE A 89 4.50 4.25 7.33
CA PHE A 89 4.74 5.57 6.80
C PHE A 89 3.61 6.51 7.22
N TYR A 90 3.97 7.56 7.93
CA TYR A 90 3.04 8.62 8.32
C TYR A 90 3.48 9.89 7.58
N PRO A 91 2.69 10.38 6.59
CA PRO A 91 3.15 11.49 5.77
C PRO A 91 3.36 12.77 6.59
N PRO A 92 4.32 13.60 6.20
CA PRO A 92 4.56 14.87 6.89
C PRO A 92 3.37 15.81 6.75
N GLY A 93 3.13 16.60 7.77
CA GLY A 93 2.05 17.60 7.76
C GLY A 93 0.68 17.05 8.09
N MET A 94 0.56 15.76 8.37
CA MET A 94 -0.74 15.16 8.67
C MET A 94 -1.31 15.62 10.01
N GLU A 95 -0.47 16.14 10.90
CA GLU A 95 -0.91 16.61 12.23
C GLU A 95 -1.96 17.70 12.15
N SER A 96 -1.90 18.53 11.12
CA SER A 96 -2.84 19.63 10.94
C SER A 96 -4.04 19.29 10.09
N VAL A 97 -4.15 18.04 9.64
CA VAL A 97 -5.22 17.61 8.75
C VAL A 97 -6.43 17.13 9.58
N PRO A 98 -7.64 17.64 9.30
CA PRO A 98 -8.83 17.15 9.99
C PRO A 98 -9.04 15.64 9.79
N ARG A 99 -9.51 14.96 10.84
CA ARG A 99 -9.71 13.51 10.79
C ARG A 99 -10.60 13.05 9.63
N LYS A 100 -11.59 13.86 9.27
CA LYS A 100 -12.54 13.50 8.22
C LYS A 100 -11.87 13.26 6.87
N ILE A 101 -10.77 13.95 6.60
CA ILE A 101 -10.11 13.87 5.31
C ILE A 101 -8.69 13.29 5.40
N ALA A 102 -8.33 12.78 6.58
CA ALA A 102 -6.97 12.29 6.79
C ALA A 102 -6.61 11.14 5.84
N ILE A 103 -7.52 10.19 5.65
CA ILE A 103 -7.25 9.05 4.77
C ILE A 103 -7.04 9.52 3.33
N VAL A 104 -7.92 10.41 2.85
CA VAL A 104 -7.81 10.94 1.49
C VAL A 104 -6.53 11.74 1.31
N ARG A 105 -6.19 12.55 2.31
CA ARG A 105 -4.98 13.39 2.24
C ARG A 105 -3.72 12.54 2.26
N ALA A 106 -3.68 11.50 3.09
CA ALA A 106 -2.55 10.59 3.14
C ALA A 106 -2.37 9.86 1.81
N ASN A 107 -3.47 9.36 1.24
CA ASN A 107 -3.43 8.69 -0.06
C ASN A 107 -2.90 9.64 -1.13
N ARG A 108 -3.36 10.88 -1.13
CA ARG A 108 -2.93 11.87 -2.12
C ARG A 108 -1.44 12.16 -2.02
N TYR A 109 -0.92 12.25 -0.79
CA TYR A 109 0.50 12.45 -0.60
C TYR A 109 1.30 11.32 -1.22
N VAL A 110 0.89 10.07 -0.95
CA VAL A 110 1.61 8.90 -1.46
C VAL A 110 1.52 8.83 -2.98
N VAL A 111 0.35 9.12 -3.56
CA VAL A 111 0.19 9.13 -5.02
C VAL A 111 1.19 10.08 -5.68
N ASP A 112 1.45 11.22 -5.05
CA ASP A 112 2.39 12.20 -5.58
C ASP A 112 3.85 11.77 -5.44
N CYS A 113 4.14 10.81 -4.57
CA CYS A 113 5.52 10.43 -4.26
C CYS A 113 5.99 9.13 -4.88
N VAL A 114 5.07 8.22 -5.24
CA VAL A 114 5.45 6.91 -5.73
C VAL A 114 5.73 6.93 -7.23
N ASP A 115 6.44 5.91 -7.69
CA ASP A 115 6.77 5.76 -9.12
C ASP A 115 5.64 5.11 -9.90
N TYR A 116 4.88 4.23 -9.26
CA TYR A 116 3.83 3.45 -9.92
C TYR A 116 2.59 3.33 -9.04
N LEU A 117 1.46 3.11 -9.68
CA LEU A 117 0.19 2.84 -9.01
C LEU A 117 -0.39 1.54 -9.56
N ILE A 118 -0.94 0.73 -8.66
CA ILE A 118 -1.80 -0.38 -9.05
C ILE A 118 -3.19 0.00 -8.55
N ALA A 119 -4.09 0.25 -9.49
CA ALA A 119 -5.42 0.76 -9.16
C ALA A 119 -6.49 -0.25 -9.56
N TYR A 120 -7.51 -0.34 -8.73
CA TYR A 120 -8.69 -1.14 -9.01
C TYR A 120 -9.90 -0.24 -9.04
N ALA A 121 -10.48 -0.11 -10.21
CA ALA A 121 -11.71 0.67 -10.40
C ALA A 121 -12.83 -0.29 -10.79
N TRP A 122 -13.95 -0.19 -10.09
CA TRP A 122 -15.10 -1.03 -10.34
C TRP A 122 -16.22 -0.18 -10.91
N HIS A 123 -16.81 -0.67 -11.98
CA HIS A 123 -17.89 0.04 -12.66
C HIS A 123 -19.21 -0.69 -12.51
#